data_a0f576f9ca8e8a711b7cd0dc8d73cdc3
#
_entry.id   a0f576f9ca8e8a711b7cd0dc8d73cdc3
#
_cell.length_a   1.000
_cell.length_b   1.000
_cell.length_c   1.000
_cell.angle_alpha   90.00
_cell.angle_beta   90.00
_cell.angle_gamma   90.00
#
_symmetry.space_group_name_H-M   'P 1'
#
loop_
_entity.id
_entity.type
_entity.pdbx_description
1 polymer ?
#
loop_
_entity_poly.entity_id
_entity_poly.type
_entity_poly.pdbx_seq_one_letter_code
_entity_poly.pdbx_strand_id
1 'polypeptide(L)'
;MLCLLLYLCLVCFNLFYVCCSSETITLYYFDFNRGRFTQFYFGEPAKSVLGIMSLSSQYTILTKKSYKRELSQTFKMTSVNKTMSSVYDIFRINKGKDDSSFPFLSFYCLNNEAQPNDVDVFGFSYKFDLPSFSIIHQLYDKGFIKELGFGLSPIYDEDQGDLYLGKLPSYVIDNKEKLVCDVNTNYNEWNCKLRYIYIEDNKYKGYHLNNVGIFVSDRREIVVGKNLWDFVVHNIFEKYYFGNNTCEYDNKTDTTYQRIKCECINILYIPKIYIIIEKSELMFKAWDLFQSSGRYACDFQIIYDSQINPNSILLGTSFYSSYFIYFNYRLNQIEMLSYQKILPTELDDSFLNQTEIINYKFRFTILLIITLSIMSLFLLYCKLQKLFY
;
A
#
# COMPACT_ATOMS: atom_id res chain seq x y z
N MET A 1 -56.00 10.65 -11.56
CA MET A 1 -55.56 11.08 -10.23
C MET A 1 -54.64 10.03 -9.56
N LEU A 2 -54.99 8.78 -9.51
CA LEU A 2 -54.20 7.70 -8.88
C LEU A 2 -52.83 7.52 -9.55
N CYS A 3 -52.73 7.54 -10.90
CA CYS A 3 -51.47 7.39 -11.63
C CYS A 3 -50.52 8.59 -11.42
N LEU A 4 -51.05 9.81 -11.24
CA LEU A 4 -50.25 11.00 -10.95
C LEU A 4 -49.65 10.94 -9.53
N LEU A 5 -50.40 10.44 -8.57
CA LEU A 5 -49.94 10.21 -7.20
C LEU A 5 -48.86 9.12 -7.12
N LEU A 6 -49.01 8.02 -7.87
CA LEU A 6 -48.00 6.96 -7.99
C LEU A 6 -46.72 7.46 -8.65
N TYR A 7 -46.85 8.31 -9.70
CA TYR A 7 -45.68 8.89 -10.35
C TYR A 7 -44.96 9.89 -9.43
N LEU A 8 -45.70 10.76 -8.70
CA LEU A 8 -45.13 11.66 -7.70
C LEU A 8 -44.45 10.88 -6.55
N CYS A 9 -45.06 9.80 -6.05
CA CYS A 9 -44.41 8.93 -5.05
C CYS A 9 -43.13 8.29 -5.58
N LEU A 10 -43.12 7.80 -6.80
CA LEU A 10 -41.92 7.22 -7.44
C LEU A 10 -40.81 8.27 -7.64
N VAL A 11 -41.19 9.48 -8.05
CA VAL A 11 -40.23 10.60 -8.21
C VAL A 11 -39.72 11.06 -6.84
N CYS A 12 -40.59 11.17 -5.84
CA CYS A 12 -40.17 11.49 -4.47
C CYS A 12 -39.28 10.37 -3.88
N PHE A 13 -39.62 9.10 -4.13
CA PHE A 13 -38.79 7.98 -3.66
C PHE A 13 -37.41 8.00 -4.32
N ASN A 14 -37.33 8.26 -5.62
CA ASN A 14 -36.05 8.41 -6.33
C ASN A 14 -35.28 9.65 -5.89
N LEU A 15 -35.94 10.78 -5.62
CA LEU A 15 -35.30 11.97 -5.07
C LEU A 15 -34.82 11.76 -3.64
N PHE A 16 -35.56 11.02 -2.80
CA PHE A 16 -35.13 10.64 -1.45
C PHE A 16 -33.94 9.68 -1.48
N TYR A 17 -33.93 8.72 -2.41
CA TYR A 17 -32.79 7.80 -2.59
C TYR A 17 -31.52 8.52 -3.04
N VAL A 18 -31.65 9.53 -3.89
CA VAL A 18 -30.53 10.36 -4.37
C VAL A 18 -30.04 11.32 -3.27
N CYS A 19 -30.91 11.74 -2.36
CA CYS A 19 -30.51 12.66 -1.26
C CYS A 19 -29.76 11.96 -0.10
N CYS A 20 -29.88 10.63 0.05
CA CYS A 20 -29.28 9.90 1.20
C CYS A 20 -27.97 9.19 0.92
N SER A 21 -27.46 9.18 -0.33
CA SER A 21 -26.14 8.64 -0.60
C SER A 21 -25.08 9.72 -0.38
N SER A 22 -24.33 9.61 0.70
CA SER A 22 -23.14 10.44 0.87
C SER A 22 -22.14 10.07 -0.23
N GLU A 23 -21.50 11.08 -0.85
CA GLU A 23 -20.44 10.79 -1.83
C GLU A 23 -19.25 10.13 -1.16
N THR A 24 -19.04 10.44 0.11
CA THR A 24 -17.91 10.01 0.92
C THR A 24 -18.35 9.69 2.34
N ILE A 25 -17.83 8.62 2.88
CA ILE A 25 -17.91 8.28 4.31
C ILE A 25 -16.54 8.54 4.90
N THR A 26 -16.45 9.39 5.91
CA THR A 26 -15.18 9.71 6.59
C THR A 26 -15.14 9.02 7.94
N LEU A 27 -14.02 8.34 8.22
CA LEU A 27 -13.72 7.64 9.47
C LEU A 27 -12.32 8.02 9.92
N TYR A 28 -12.02 7.75 11.18
CA TYR A 28 -10.65 7.84 11.68
C TYR A 28 -9.92 6.51 11.53
N TYR A 29 -8.63 6.58 11.29
CA TYR A 29 -7.71 5.47 11.49
C TYR A 29 -6.59 5.88 12.44
N PHE A 30 -5.98 4.90 13.09
CA PHE A 30 -4.86 5.08 13.99
C PHE A 30 -3.66 4.31 13.47
N ASP A 31 -2.49 4.93 13.47
CA ASP A 31 -1.24 4.31 13.03
C ASP A 31 -0.46 3.83 14.27
N PHE A 32 -0.52 2.54 14.53
CA PHE A 32 0.25 1.92 15.59
C PHE A 32 1.46 1.19 14.99
N ASN A 33 2.44 0.83 15.83
CA ASN A 33 3.65 0.10 15.41
C ASN A 33 3.38 -1.20 14.63
N ARG A 34 2.15 -1.73 14.67
CA ARG A 34 1.73 -2.96 13.99
C ARG A 34 0.83 -2.72 12.79
N GLY A 35 0.71 -1.47 12.32
CA GLY A 35 -0.11 -1.12 11.18
C GLY A 35 -1.24 -0.14 11.50
N ARG A 36 -2.08 0.10 10.50
CA ARG A 36 -3.21 1.03 10.59
C ARG A 36 -4.47 0.33 11.04
N PHE A 37 -5.13 0.89 12.03
CA PHE A 37 -6.35 0.37 12.63
C PHE A 37 -7.50 1.33 12.37
N THR A 38 -8.68 0.80 12.12
CA THR A 38 -9.93 1.58 12.11
C THR A 38 -11.00 0.86 12.91
N GLN A 39 -12.06 1.56 13.24
CA GLN A 39 -13.14 1.07 14.06
C GLN A 39 -14.46 1.05 13.30
N PHE A 40 -15.10 -0.09 13.27
CA PHE A 40 -16.45 -0.28 12.76
C PHE A 40 -17.37 -0.88 13.82
N TYR A 41 -18.66 -0.85 13.56
CA TYR A 41 -19.66 -1.43 14.45
C TYR A 41 -20.47 -2.49 13.69
N PHE A 42 -20.72 -3.61 14.34
CA PHE A 42 -21.45 -4.73 13.77
C PHE A 42 -22.57 -5.20 14.68
N GLY A 43 -23.68 -5.62 14.06
CA GLY A 43 -24.80 -6.26 14.72
C GLY A 43 -25.75 -5.32 15.48
N GLU A 44 -26.73 -5.94 16.12
CA GLU A 44 -27.71 -5.29 16.98
C GLU A 44 -27.82 -6.09 18.30
N PRO A 45 -27.46 -5.52 19.47
CA PRO A 45 -26.92 -4.17 19.65
C PRO A 45 -25.53 -3.98 19.01
N ALA A 46 -25.25 -2.73 18.56
CA ALA A 46 -24.02 -2.40 17.84
C ALA A 46 -22.77 -2.69 18.67
N LYS A 47 -21.93 -3.58 18.21
CA LYS A 47 -20.64 -3.94 18.82
C LYS A 47 -19.50 -3.27 18.09
N SER A 48 -18.71 -2.50 18.83
CA SER A 48 -17.48 -1.89 18.33
C SER A 48 -16.41 -2.95 18.09
N VAL A 49 -15.80 -2.91 16.91
CA VAL A 49 -14.67 -3.75 16.51
C VAL A 49 -13.55 -2.86 16.00
N LEU A 50 -12.39 -2.94 16.64
CA LEU A 50 -11.15 -2.29 16.18
C LEU A 50 -10.31 -3.33 15.46
N GLY A 51 -10.02 -3.11 14.18
CA GLY A 51 -9.27 -4.06 13.37
C GLY A 51 -8.25 -3.40 12.46
N ILE A 52 -7.28 -4.20 12.01
CA ILE A 52 -6.25 -3.76 11.08
C ILE A 52 -6.88 -3.54 9.70
N MET A 53 -6.59 -2.40 9.10
CA MET A 53 -6.84 -2.14 7.68
C MET A 53 -5.78 -2.84 6.85
N SER A 54 -6.12 -3.94 6.21
CA SER A 54 -5.14 -4.73 5.44
C SER A 54 -5.26 -4.47 3.94
N LEU A 55 -4.23 -3.89 3.33
CA LEU A 55 -4.13 -3.72 1.88
C LEU A 55 -3.80 -5.02 1.13
N SER A 56 -3.43 -6.08 1.86
CA SER A 56 -3.14 -7.41 1.30
C SER A 56 -4.26 -8.42 1.52
N SER A 57 -5.15 -8.20 2.50
CA SER A 57 -6.27 -9.11 2.76
C SER A 57 -7.44 -8.83 1.81
N GLN A 58 -7.95 -9.89 1.20
CA GLN A 58 -9.15 -9.84 0.36
C GLN A 58 -10.44 -9.81 1.19
N TYR A 59 -10.41 -10.22 2.45
CA TYR A 59 -11.60 -10.45 3.26
C TYR A 59 -11.58 -9.66 4.55
N THR A 60 -12.77 -9.27 5.00
CA THR A 60 -12.99 -8.83 6.38
C THR A 60 -13.17 -10.07 7.25
N ILE A 61 -12.33 -10.19 8.26
CA ILE A 61 -12.29 -11.34 9.17
C ILE A 61 -12.36 -10.82 10.60
N LEU A 62 -13.38 -11.23 11.33
CA LEU A 62 -13.59 -10.86 12.73
C LEU A 62 -13.28 -12.05 13.65
N THR A 63 -12.62 -11.77 14.76
CA THR A 63 -12.33 -12.75 15.80
C THR A 63 -13.54 -12.97 16.70
N LYS A 64 -13.68 -14.15 17.26
CA LYS A 64 -14.74 -14.48 18.23
C LYS A 64 -14.68 -13.62 19.50
N LYS A 65 -13.50 -13.05 19.81
CA LYS A 65 -13.30 -12.17 20.96
C LYS A 65 -13.97 -10.80 20.75
N SER A 66 -13.81 -10.23 19.58
CA SER A 66 -14.31 -8.89 19.25
C SER A 66 -15.78 -8.90 18.83
N TYR A 67 -16.19 -9.91 18.06
CA TYR A 67 -17.55 -10.07 17.56
C TYR A 67 -18.13 -11.44 17.97
N LYS A 68 -19.07 -11.39 18.89
CA LYS A 68 -19.84 -12.57 19.34
C LYS A 68 -21.18 -12.59 18.58
N ARG A 69 -21.21 -13.30 17.46
CA ARG A 69 -22.38 -13.38 16.57
C ARG A 69 -23.65 -13.78 17.31
N GLU A 70 -23.54 -14.63 18.33
CA GLU A 70 -24.68 -15.14 19.11
C GLU A 70 -25.35 -14.05 19.95
N LEU A 71 -24.69 -12.91 20.16
CA LEU A 71 -25.24 -11.76 20.88
C LEU A 71 -25.92 -10.74 19.95
N SER A 72 -25.76 -10.88 18.62
CA SER A 72 -26.44 -10.01 17.67
C SER A 72 -27.81 -10.58 17.32
N GLN A 73 -28.83 -9.74 17.40
CA GLN A 73 -30.21 -10.08 17.03
C GLN A 73 -30.45 -10.13 15.53
N THR A 74 -29.52 -9.58 14.75
CA THR A 74 -29.67 -9.38 13.29
C THR A 74 -28.77 -10.29 12.47
N PHE A 75 -27.86 -11.04 13.10
CA PHE A 75 -26.94 -11.87 12.37
C PHE A 75 -27.63 -13.02 11.61
N LYS A 76 -27.10 -13.31 10.44
CA LYS A 76 -27.48 -14.50 9.66
C LYS A 76 -26.20 -15.23 9.24
N MET A 77 -26.17 -16.52 9.48
CA MET A 77 -25.07 -17.38 9.04
C MET A 77 -25.38 -17.91 7.62
N THR A 78 -24.44 -17.72 6.68
CA THR A 78 -24.63 -18.13 5.29
C THR A 78 -23.87 -19.42 4.96
N SER A 79 -22.71 -19.63 5.60
CA SER A 79 -21.97 -20.89 5.49
C SER A 79 -21.13 -21.15 6.73
N VAL A 80 -20.81 -22.41 6.99
CA VAL A 80 -19.98 -22.83 8.12
C VAL A 80 -18.84 -23.69 7.61
N ASN A 81 -17.62 -23.31 7.94
CA ASN A 81 -16.43 -24.15 7.80
C ASN A 81 -15.86 -24.43 9.20
N LYS A 82 -14.95 -25.42 9.34
CA LYS A 82 -14.33 -25.75 10.64
C LYS A 82 -13.62 -24.55 11.28
N THR A 83 -12.98 -23.70 10.49
CA THR A 83 -12.18 -22.57 10.95
C THR A 83 -12.90 -21.23 10.89
N MET A 84 -13.74 -21.02 9.89
CA MET A 84 -14.44 -19.76 9.65
C MET A 84 -15.89 -19.97 9.29
N SER A 85 -16.74 -19.04 9.67
CA SER A 85 -18.12 -18.96 9.23
C SER A 85 -18.34 -17.68 8.44
N SER A 86 -19.06 -17.77 7.33
CA SER A 86 -19.55 -16.60 6.62
C SER A 86 -20.80 -16.08 7.34
N VAL A 87 -20.79 -14.82 7.69
CA VAL A 87 -21.84 -14.11 8.47
C VAL A 87 -22.32 -12.91 7.68
N TYR A 88 -23.61 -12.63 7.80
CA TYR A 88 -24.28 -11.45 7.25
C TYR A 88 -24.96 -10.72 8.38
N ASP A 89 -24.54 -9.48 8.65
CA ASP A 89 -25.05 -8.68 9.76
C ASP A 89 -25.06 -7.19 9.44
N ILE A 90 -25.73 -6.39 10.29
CA ILE A 90 -25.75 -4.94 10.17
C ILE A 90 -24.34 -4.40 10.40
N PHE A 91 -23.92 -3.53 9.49
CA PHE A 91 -22.68 -2.78 9.57
C PHE A 91 -22.99 -1.31 9.87
N ARG A 92 -22.26 -0.70 10.79
CA ARG A 92 -22.40 0.73 11.15
C ARG A 92 -21.05 1.40 11.25
N ILE A 93 -21.04 2.67 10.93
CA ILE A 93 -19.86 3.54 11.02
C ILE A 93 -19.79 4.17 12.41
N ASN A 94 -20.92 4.60 12.93
CA ASN A 94 -21.05 5.24 14.24
C ASN A 94 -21.97 4.46 15.17
N LYS A 95 -21.81 4.66 16.48
CA LYS A 95 -22.65 4.02 17.50
C LYS A 95 -24.06 4.59 17.61
N GLY A 96 -24.37 5.73 16.95
CA GLY A 96 -25.63 6.46 17.07
C GLY A 96 -26.86 5.66 16.60
N LYS A 97 -28.01 5.87 17.27
CA LYS A 97 -29.25 5.15 16.99
C LYS A 97 -30.02 5.63 15.75
N ASP A 98 -29.69 6.82 15.23
CA ASP A 98 -30.55 7.51 14.25
C ASP A 98 -30.29 7.12 12.78
N ASP A 99 -29.32 6.26 12.53
CA ASP A 99 -29.01 5.78 11.19
C ASP A 99 -29.73 4.45 10.89
N SER A 100 -31.02 4.53 10.64
CA SER A 100 -31.88 3.40 10.22
C SER A 100 -31.55 2.81 8.85
N SER A 101 -30.51 3.32 8.17
CA SER A 101 -30.19 2.99 6.79
C SER A 101 -28.88 2.18 6.60
N PHE A 102 -28.28 1.63 7.66
CA PHE A 102 -27.05 0.89 7.51
C PHE A 102 -27.21 -0.44 6.79
N PRO A 103 -26.29 -0.77 5.87
CA PRO A 103 -26.37 -2.00 5.11
C PRO A 103 -26.06 -3.21 5.97
N PHE A 104 -26.67 -4.32 5.62
CA PHE A 104 -26.17 -5.62 6.00
C PHE A 104 -24.94 -5.95 5.12
N LEU A 105 -23.82 -6.29 5.75
CA LEU A 105 -22.62 -6.71 5.06
C LEU A 105 -22.27 -8.16 5.37
N SER A 106 -21.62 -8.82 4.41
CA SER A 106 -21.05 -10.15 4.57
C SER A 106 -19.59 -10.07 4.99
N PHE A 107 -19.20 -10.89 5.94
CA PHE A 107 -17.82 -11.00 6.44
C PHE A 107 -17.57 -12.39 7.01
N TYR A 108 -16.33 -12.69 7.32
CA TYR A 108 -15.95 -13.94 7.97
C TYR A 108 -15.80 -13.77 9.48
N CYS A 109 -16.27 -14.75 10.23
CA CYS A 109 -16.00 -14.89 11.66
C CYS A 109 -15.18 -16.13 11.93
N LEU A 110 -14.13 -16.01 12.73
CA LEU A 110 -13.38 -17.16 13.22
C LEU A 110 -14.23 -17.98 14.19
N ASN A 111 -14.27 -19.31 14.00
CA ASN A 111 -15.03 -20.22 14.83
C ASN A 111 -14.28 -20.65 16.08
N ASN A 112 -12.94 -20.67 16.01
CA ASN A 112 -12.09 -21.07 17.11
C ASN A 112 -12.00 -19.96 18.16
N GLU A 113 -11.64 -20.34 19.39
CA GLU A 113 -11.26 -19.35 20.40
C GLU A 113 -10.07 -18.57 19.89
N ALA A 114 -10.14 -17.23 20.05
CA ALA A 114 -9.11 -16.33 19.57
C ALA A 114 -7.78 -16.68 20.26
N GLN A 115 -6.74 -16.89 19.45
CA GLN A 115 -5.38 -16.96 19.94
C GLN A 115 -4.94 -15.56 20.42
N PRO A 116 -3.93 -15.46 21.30
CA PRO A 116 -3.47 -14.16 21.82
C PRO A 116 -3.08 -13.16 20.73
N ASN A 117 -2.67 -13.65 19.56
CA ASN A 117 -2.21 -12.85 18.42
C ASN A 117 -3.28 -12.65 17.32
N ASP A 118 -4.47 -13.23 17.49
CA ASP A 118 -5.54 -13.03 16.50
C ASP A 118 -6.03 -11.58 16.55
N VAL A 119 -6.04 -10.94 15.41
CA VAL A 119 -6.47 -9.55 15.22
C VAL A 119 -7.59 -9.53 14.19
N ASP A 120 -8.55 -8.65 14.42
CA ASP A 120 -9.58 -8.38 13.43
C ASP A 120 -8.97 -7.72 12.20
N VAL A 121 -9.40 -8.11 11.02
CA VAL A 121 -8.87 -7.62 9.75
C VAL A 121 -10.00 -7.06 8.90
N PHE A 122 -9.84 -5.84 8.43
CA PHE A 122 -10.68 -5.24 7.40
C PHE A 122 -9.94 -5.26 6.08
N GLY A 123 -10.43 -6.05 5.12
CA GLY A 123 -9.78 -6.28 3.84
C GLY A 123 -9.99 -5.13 2.84
N PHE A 124 -8.88 -4.58 2.34
CA PHE A 124 -8.82 -3.51 1.35
C PHE A 124 -7.87 -3.86 0.18
N SER A 125 -7.66 -5.16 -0.09
CA SER A 125 -6.79 -5.62 -1.18
C SER A 125 -7.23 -5.10 -2.55
N TYR A 126 -6.30 -5.05 -3.50
CA TYR A 126 -6.59 -4.65 -4.88
C TYR A 126 -7.50 -5.65 -5.60
N LYS A 127 -7.24 -6.95 -5.48
CA LYS A 127 -8.06 -8.01 -6.07
C LYS A 127 -8.86 -8.74 -5.01
N PHE A 128 -10.06 -9.13 -5.38
CA PHE A 128 -10.94 -9.95 -4.57
C PHE A 128 -11.42 -11.15 -5.38
N ASP A 129 -11.24 -12.35 -4.84
CA ASP A 129 -11.84 -13.56 -5.42
C ASP A 129 -13.35 -13.52 -5.26
N LEU A 130 -13.84 -12.94 -4.16
CA LEU A 130 -15.24 -12.76 -3.84
C LEU A 130 -15.52 -11.30 -3.43
N PRO A 131 -15.79 -10.40 -4.40
CA PRO A 131 -16.08 -8.99 -4.11
C PRO A 131 -17.21 -8.78 -3.09
N SER A 132 -18.15 -9.74 -3.01
CA SER A 132 -19.26 -9.74 -2.04
C SER A 132 -18.83 -9.78 -0.57
N PHE A 133 -17.54 -9.98 -0.26
CA PHE A 133 -16.98 -9.94 1.09
C PHE A 133 -16.05 -8.73 1.34
N SER A 134 -15.85 -7.88 0.35
CA SER A 134 -15.17 -6.60 0.49
C SER A 134 -16.13 -5.54 1.02
N ILE A 135 -15.76 -4.83 2.08
CA ILE A 135 -16.57 -3.72 2.62
C ILE A 135 -16.83 -2.67 1.54
N ILE A 136 -15.80 -2.27 0.79
CA ILE A 136 -15.91 -1.23 -0.24
C ILE A 136 -16.88 -1.62 -1.35
N HIS A 137 -16.75 -2.85 -1.89
CA HIS A 137 -17.63 -3.32 -2.95
C HIS A 137 -19.08 -3.40 -2.47
N GLN A 138 -19.29 -3.95 -1.26
CA GLN A 138 -20.64 -4.05 -0.70
C GLN A 138 -21.29 -2.67 -0.44
N LEU A 139 -20.51 -1.68 0.04
CA LEU A 139 -21.00 -0.31 0.22
C LEU A 139 -21.34 0.34 -1.12
N TYR A 140 -20.52 0.12 -2.15
CA TYR A 140 -20.75 0.63 -3.49
C TYR A 140 -22.00 -0.03 -4.14
N ASP A 141 -22.11 -1.36 -4.13
CA ASP A 141 -23.21 -2.12 -4.71
C ASP A 141 -24.57 -1.78 -4.06
N LYS A 142 -24.54 -1.44 -2.77
CA LYS A 142 -25.72 -1.00 -2.01
C LYS A 142 -26.00 0.50 -2.10
N GLY A 143 -25.19 1.25 -2.86
CA GLY A 143 -25.38 2.68 -3.10
C GLY A 143 -25.02 3.60 -1.93
N PHE A 144 -24.30 3.12 -0.91
CA PHE A 144 -23.85 3.94 0.21
C PHE A 144 -22.69 4.85 -0.14
N ILE A 145 -21.86 4.44 -1.09
CA ILE A 145 -20.79 5.24 -1.68
C ILE A 145 -20.96 5.27 -3.20
N LYS A 146 -20.57 6.38 -3.84
CA LYS A 146 -20.75 6.58 -5.29
C LYS A 146 -19.55 6.17 -6.13
N GLU A 147 -18.38 6.09 -5.52
CA GLU A 147 -17.15 5.67 -6.20
C GLU A 147 -16.59 4.41 -5.53
N LEU A 148 -16.13 3.49 -6.35
CA LEU A 148 -15.50 2.27 -5.89
C LEU A 148 -14.03 2.55 -5.58
N GLY A 149 -13.76 3.05 -4.38
CA GLY A 149 -12.45 3.44 -3.94
C GLY A 149 -12.40 3.80 -2.45
N PHE A 150 -11.21 4.04 -1.95
CA PHE A 150 -10.99 4.55 -0.60
C PHE A 150 -9.72 5.39 -0.55
N GLY A 151 -9.66 6.32 0.38
CA GLY A 151 -8.53 7.21 0.57
C GLY A 151 -8.04 7.26 2.01
N LEU A 152 -6.76 7.59 2.16
CA LEU A 152 -6.11 7.77 3.45
C LEU A 152 -5.49 9.16 3.50
N SER A 153 -5.77 9.93 4.55
CA SER A 153 -5.06 11.20 4.77
C SER A 153 -3.63 10.95 5.27
N PRO A 154 -2.74 11.95 5.22
CA PRO A 154 -1.57 11.97 6.07
C PRO A 154 -1.94 11.86 7.56
N ILE A 155 -1.00 11.40 8.36
CA ILE A 155 -1.13 11.43 9.82
C ILE A 155 -0.99 12.91 10.26
N TYR A 156 -1.94 13.40 11.05
CA TYR A 156 -1.97 14.81 11.46
C TYR A 156 -1.98 15.02 12.98
N ASP A 157 -2.36 14.04 13.76
CA ASP A 157 -2.45 14.15 15.22
C ASP A 157 -2.12 12.80 15.87
N GLU A 158 -1.12 12.76 16.74
CA GLU A 158 -0.71 11.61 17.57
C GLU A 158 -1.03 10.22 16.95
N ASP A 159 -0.53 9.96 15.76
CA ASP A 159 -0.76 8.72 15.00
C ASP A 159 -2.20 8.56 14.43
N GLN A 160 -2.98 9.64 14.30
CA GLN A 160 -4.32 9.62 13.73
C GLN A 160 -4.38 10.21 12.33
N GLY A 161 -5.22 9.63 11.46
CA GLY A 161 -5.57 10.14 10.13
C GLY A 161 -7.00 9.80 9.76
N ASP A 162 -7.46 10.29 8.60
CA ASP A 162 -8.79 10.04 8.08
C ASP A 162 -8.79 8.93 7.03
N LEU A 163 -9.73 8.00 7.15
CA LEU A 163 -10.10 7.02 6.14
C LEU A 163 -11.36 7.53 5.41
N TYR A 164 -11.26 7.70 4.12
CA TYR A 164 -12.36 8.07 3.24
C TYR A 164 -12.83 6.83 2.46
N LEU A 165 -14.10 6.44 2.62
CA LEU A 165 -14.71 5.38 1.81
C LEU A 165 -15.53 6.03 0.70
N GLY A 166 -15.28 5.66 -0.54
CA GLY A 166 -15.86 6.29 -1.72
C GLY A 166 -14.97 7.42 -2.28
N LYS A 167 -15.58 8.46 -2.82
CA LYS A 167 -14.87 9.61 -3.40
C LYS A 167 -14.11 10.41 -2.34
N LEU A 168 -12.95 10.95 -2.71
CA LEU A 168 -12.30 11.95 -1.86
C LEU A 168 -13.11 13.25 -1.84
N PRO A 169 -13.26 13.89 -0.67
CA PRO A 169 -13.89 15.21 -0.58
C PRO A 169 -13.13 16.27 -1.39
N SER A 170 -13.84 17.26 -1.96
CA SER A 170 -13.22 18.31 -2.75
C SER A 170 -12.14 19.07 -2.00
N TYR A 171 -12.34 19.37 -0.71
CA TYR A 171 -11.35 20.05 0.12
C TYR A 171 -10.03 19.25 0.29
N VAL A 172 -10.07 17.93 0.08
CA VAL A 172 -8.87 17.09 0.07
C VAL A 172 -8.13 17.21 -1.26
N ILE A 173 -8.85 17.37 -2.37
CA ILE A 173 -8.29 17.40 -3.73
C ILE A 173 -7.81 18.81 -4.09
N ASP A 174 -8.54 19.83 -3.64
CA ASP A 174 -8.29 21.22 -4.01
C ASP A 174 -6.88 21.68 -3.58
N ASN A 175 -6.20 22.39 -4.47
CA ASN A 175 -4.88 22.97 -4.26
C ASN A 175 -3.75 21.97 -3.96
N LYS A 176 -3.92 20.69 -4.31
CA LYS A 176 -2.86 19.68 -4.20
C LYS A 176 -2.37 19.25 -5.58
N GLU A 177 -1.09 19.03 -5.66
CA GLU A 177 -0.48 18.35 -6.79
C GLU A 177 -0.84 16.86 -6.74
N LYS A 178 -1.10 16.28 -7.90
CA LYS A 178 -1.54 14.90 -8.04
C LYS A 178 -0.54 14.08 -8.85
N LEU A 179 -0.07 13.00 -8.26
CA LEU A 179 0.61 11.91 -8.95
C LEU A 179 -0.37 10.76 -9.15
N VAL A 180 -0.40 10.21 -10.34
CA VAL A 180 -1.21 9.02 -10.66
C VAL A 180 -0.27 7.89 -11.06
N CYS A 181 -0.52 6.73 -10.52
CA CYS A 181 0.21 5.52 -10.82
C CYS A 181 -0.78 4.42 -11.22
N ASP A 182 -0.53 3.80 -12.37
CA ASP A 182 -1.31 2.66 -12.83
C ASP A 182 -0.89 1.39 -12.09
N VAL A 183 -1.88 0.65 -11.59
CA VAL A 183 -1.63 -0.61 -10.89
C VAL A 183 -1.25 -1.70 -11.91
N ASN A 184 -0.14 -2.38 -11.68
CA ASN A 184 0.22 -3.55 -12.47
C ASN A 184 -0.68 -4.74 -12.08
N THR A 185 -1.60 -5.09 -12.97
CA THR A 185 -2.63 -6.11 -12.75
C THR A 185 -2.10 -7.55 -12.65
N ASN A 186 -0.80 -7.77 -12.86
CA ASN A 186 -0.17 -9.07 -12.63
C ASN A 186 0.03 -9.40 -11.13
N TYR A 187 -0.12 -8.39 -10.26
CA TYR A 187 -0.06 -8.54 -8.81
C TYR A 187 -1.45 -8.51 -8.21
N ASN A 188 -1.62 -9.11 -7.06
CA ASN A 188 -2.89 -9.12 -6.32
C ASN A 188 -3.03 -7.94 -5.36
N GLU A 189 -1.92 -7.28 -5.06
CA GLU A 189 -1.81 -6.17 -4.13
C GLU A 189 -1.82 -4.83 -4.87
N TRP A 190 -2.15 -3.76 -4.14
CA TRP A 190 -1.95 -2.39 -4.60
C TRP A 190 -0.47 -2.12 -4.84
N ASN A 191 -0.12 -1.67 -6.03
CA ASN A 191 1.28 -1.53 -6.42
C ASN A 191 1.51 -0.41 -7.42
N CYS A 192 2.76 0.08 -7.47
CA CYS A 192 3.24 1.07 -8.43
C CYS A 192 4.60 0.67 -9.00
N LYS A 193 4.88 1.06 -10.25
CA LYS A 193 6.22 0.91 -10.82
C LYS A 193 7.14 2.02 -10.29
N LEU A 194 8.18 1.62 -9.58
CA LEU A 194 9.25 2.52 -9.12
C LEU A 194 10.37 2.50 -10.16
N ARG A 195 10.86 3.67 -10.57
CA ARG A 195 11.84 3.78 -11.64
C ARG A 195 13.23 4.13 -11.16
N TYR A 196 13.32 5.04 -10.19
CA TYR A 196 14.61 5.59 -9.80
C TYR A 196 14.56 6.14 -8.38
N ILE A 197 15.66 6.04 -7.66
CA ILE A 197 15.85 6.68 -6.36
C ILE A 197 17.17 7.44 -6.37
N TYR A 198 17.18 8.64 -5.83
CA TYR A 198 18.40 9.41 -5.65
C TYR A 198 18.36 10.22 -4.36
N ILE A 199 19.53 10.66 -3.94
CA ILE A 199 19.73 11.47 -2.74
C ILE A 199 20.02 12.89 -3.18
N GLU A 200 19.54 13.86 -2.42
CA GLU A 200 19.73 15.30 -2.66
C GLU A 200 21.14 15.61 -3.19
N ASP A 201 21.24 16.50 -4.17
CA ASP A 201 22.46 16.89 -4.89
C ASP A 201 23.13 15.80 -5.77
N ASN A 202 22.59 14.60 -5.84
CA ASN A 202 23.13 13.48 -6.62
C ASN A 202 22.14 12.88 -7.63
N LYS A 203 21.31 13.72 -8.26
CA LYS A 203 20.25 13.28 -9.17
C LYS A 203 20.73 12.28 -10.25
N TYR A 204 21.90 12.50 -10.84
CA TYR A 204 22.47 11.65 -11.89
C TYR A 204 23.29 10.47 -11.37
N LYS A 205 23.45 10.33 -10.04
CA LYS A 205 24.16 9.23 -9.39
C LYS A 205 23.24 8.36 -8.55
N GLY A 206 21.95 8.38 -8.84
CA GLY A 206 20.97 7.58 -8.12
C GLY A 206 21.01 6.11 -8.55
N TYR A 207 20.07 5.36 -8.00
CA TYR A 207 19.92 3.93 -8.23
C TYR A 207 18.69 3.67 -9.10
N HIS A 208 18.87 2.96 -10.20
CA HIS A 208 17.77 2.53 -11.07
C HIS A 208 16.96 1.42 -10.41
N LEU A 209 15.68 1.67 -10.25
CA LEU A 209 14.72 0.72 -9.73
C LEU A 209 13.98 0.08 -10.92
N ASN A 210 14.08 -1.22 -11.05
CA ASN A 210 13.19 -1.99 -11.92
C ASN A 210 12.25 -2.83 -11.06
N ASN A 211 11.75 -2.21 -9.99
CA ASN A 211 11.00 -2.85 -8.93
C ASN A 211 9.54 -2.41 -8.96
N VAL A 212 8.69 -3.27 -8.44
CA VAL A 212 7.30 -2.94 -8.12
C VAL A 212 7.24 -2.58 -6.64
N GLY A 213 6.75 -1.39 -6.35
CA GLY A 213 6.43 -0.98 -4.99
C GLY A 213 5.04 -1.49 -4.61
N ILE A 214 4.97 -2.37 -3.63
CA ILE A 214 3.73 -2.96 -3.11
C ILE A 214 3.33 -2.21 -1.84
N PHE A 215 2.13 -1.62 -1.84
CA PHE A 215 1.59 -0.91 -0.68
C PHE A 215 1.10 -1.90 0.37
N VAL A 216 1.59 -1.75 1.58
CA VAL A 216 1.21 -2.57 2.74
C VAL A 216 0.84 -1.67 3.92
N SER A 217 -0.14 -2.09 4.70
CA SER A 217 -0.67 -1.34 5.85
C SER A 217 -0.43 -2.03 7.20
N ASP A 218 0.12 -3.26 7.17
CA ASP A 218 0.40 -4.08 8.33
C ASP A 218 1.81 -3.87 8.90
N ARG A 219 2.56 -2.96 8.32
CA ARG A 219 3.88 -2.52 8.78
C ARG A 219 4.13 -1.06 8.47
N ARG A 220 5.03 -0.48 9.21
CA ARG A 220 5.42 0.92 9.06
C ARG A 220 6.59 1.10 8.09
N GLU A 221 7.52 0.18 8.10
CA GLU A 221 8.77 0.28 7.39
C GLU A 221 8.59 0.11 5.86
N ILE A 222 9.49 0.74 5.13
CA ILE A 222 9.76 0.45 3.72
C ILE A 222 10.78 -0.68 3.68
N VAL A 223 10.40 -1.84 3.15
CA VAL A 223 11.31 -3.01 3.10
C VAL A 223 11.93 -3.12 1.74
N VAL A 224 13.24 -3.20 1.71
CA VAL A 224 14.02 -3.22 0.47
C VAL A 224 14.96 -4.41 0.40
N GLY A 225 15.30 -4.81 -0.83
CA GLY A 225 16.34 -5.80 -1.08
C GLY A 225 17.76 -5.25 -0.88
N LYS A 226 18.74 -6.14 -0.84
CA LYS A 226 20.15 -5.85 -0.49
C LYS A 226 20.76 -4.70 -1.31
N ASN A 227 20.62 -4.72 -2.62
CA ASN A 227 21.26 -3.73 -3.49
C ASN A 227 20.79 -2.30 -3.22
N LEU A 228 19.48 -2.11 -3.01
CA LEU A 228 18.94 -0.80 -2.69
C LEU A 228 19.31 -0.38 -1.27
N TRP A 229 19.31 -1.31 -0.33
CA TRP A 229 19.81 -1.08 1.03
C TRP A 229 21.25 -0.58 1.03
N ASP A 230 22.15 -1.28 0.33
CA ASP A 230 23.56 -0.89 0.24
C ASP A 230 23.74 0.47 -0.40
N PHE A 231 22.95 0.79 -1.44
CA PHE A 231 22.95 2.13 -2.04
C PHE A 231 22.57 3.21 -1.03
N VAL A 232 21.49 3.03 -0.27
CA VAL A 232 21.02 4.00 0.74
C VAL A 232 22.04 4.14 1.87
N VAL A 233 22.54 3.03 2.39
CA VAL A 233 23.52 3.03 3.49
C VAL A 233 24.80 3.73 3.07
N HIS A 234 25.37 3.35 1.93
CA HIS A 234 26.62 3.95 1.45
C HIS A 234 26.51 5.44 1.20
N ASN A 235 25.42 5.89 0.57
CA ASN A 235 25.31 7.30 0.18
C ASN A 235 24.81 8.23 1.28
N ILE A 236 24.20 7.72 2.33
CA ILE A 236 23.71 8.53 3.45
C ILE A 236 24.58 8.29 4.70
N PHE A 237 24.64 7.04 5.17
CA PHE A 237 25.14 6.78 6.51
C PHE A 237 26.66 6.58 6.57
N GLU A 238 27.24 5.80 5.69
CA GLU A 238 28.69 5.57 5.67
C GLU A 238 29.45 6.86 5.40
N LYS A 239 28.94 7.69 4.50
CA LYS A 239 29.60 8.92 4.10
C LYS A 239 29.53 10.02 5.15
N TYR A 240 28.44 10.12 5.92
CA TYR A 240 28.17 11.31 6.74
C TYR A 240 28.00 11.02 8.23
N TYR A 241 27.56 9.81 8.64
CA TYR A 241 27.05 9.58 9.99
C TYR A 241 27.72 8.47 10.80
N PHE A 242 28.12 7.35 10.18
CA PHE A 242 28.76 6.26 10.93
C PHE A 242 30.13 6.63 11.48
N GLY A 243 30.87 7.49 10.80
CA GLY A 243 32.18 7.97 11.28
C GLY A 243 32.11 8.82 12.55
N ASN A 244 30.97 9.44 12.82
CA ASN A 244 30.76 10.34 13.96
C ASN A 244 29.97 9.70 15.10
N ASN A 245 29.67 8.39 15.03
CA ASN A 245 28.85 7.64 16.00
C ASN A 245 27.44 8.20 16.23
N THR A 246 26.90 8.94 15.28
CA THR A 246 25.55 9.54 15.39
C THR A 246 24.46 8.58 14.92
N CYS A 247 24.82 7.59 14.11
CA CYS A 247 23.96 6.50 13.67
C CYS A 247 24.69 5.15 13.81
N GLU A 248 23.95 4.09 14.05
CA GLU A 248 24.48 2.73 14.17
C GLU A 248 23.47 1.71 13.62
N TYR A 249 23.96 0.52 13.30
CA TYR A 249 23.09 -0.64 13.05
C TYR A 249 22.46 -1.12 14.34
N ASP A 250 21.14 -1.27 14.36
CA ASP A 250 20.40 -1.78 15.53
C ASP A 250 20.79 -3.23 15.85
N ASN A 251 21.06 -4.05 14.81
CA ASN A 251 21.57 -5.41 14.97
C ASN A 251 22.68 -5.70 13.95
N LYS A 252 23.94 -5.46 14.35
CA LYS A 252 25.10 -5.65 13.45
C LYS A 252 25.38 -7.10 13.07
N THR A 253 24.85 -8.05 13.83
CA THR A 253 25.11 -9.49 13.62
C THR A 253 24.06 -10.17 12.75
N ASP A 254 22.90 -9.58 12.59
CA ASP A 254 21.85 -10.14 11.74
C ASP A 254 22.10 -9.74 10.27
N THR A 255 22.40 -10.74 9.44
CA THR A 255 22.59 -10.56 8.00
C THR A 255 21.30 -10.68 7.20
N THR A 256 20.21 -11.14 7.84
CA THR A 256 18.90 -11.34 7.19
C THR A 256 17.99 -10.13 7.33
N TYR A 257 18.14 -9.35 8.39
CA TYR A 257 17.35 -8.17 8.71
C TYR A 257 18.26 -7.07 9.25
N GLN A 258 18.22 -5.88 8.66
CA GLN A 258 19.06 -4.75 9.08
C GLN A 258 18.25 -3.47 9.20
N ARG A 259 18.49 -2.74 10.27
CA ARG A 259 17.90 -1.44 10.57
C ARG A 259 18.99 -0.47 11.04
N ILE A 260 18.79 0.82 10.82
CA ILE A 260 19.67 1.88 11.32
C ILE A 260 18.92 2.69 12.37
N LYS A 261 19.64 3.01 13.44
CA LYS A 261 19.20 3.86 14.54
C LYS A 261 20.11 5.06 14.64
N CYS A 262 19.53 6.25 14.79
CA CYS A 262 20.26 7.52 14.91
C CYS A 262 19.83 8.29 16.16
N GLU A 263 20.65 9.23 16.60
CA GLU A 263 20.20 10.25 17.53
C GLU A 263 19.23 11.21 16.82
N CYS A 264 18.06 11.45 17.41
CA CYS A 264 17.00 12.24 16.76
C CYS A 264 17.40 13.67 16.40
N ILE A 265 18.31 14.28 17.15
CA ILE A 265 18.79 15.63 16.86
C ILE A 265 19.57 15.71 15.54
N ASN A 266 20.17 14.63 15.12
CA ASN A 266 21.02 14.57 13.94
C ASN A 266 20.27 14.25 12.66
N ILE A 267 19.03 13.77 12.73
CA ILE A 267 18.24 13.42 11.54
C ILE A 267 17.91 14.62 10.65
N LEU A 268 17.89 15.83 11.21
CA LEU A 268 17.60 17.06 10.45
C LEU A 268 18.64 17.38 9.38
N TYR A 269 19.85 16.83 9.52
CA TYR A 269 20.95 17.01 8.57
C TYR A 269 21.03 15.90 7.53
N ILE A 270 20.16 14.91 7.63
CA ILE A 270 20.08 13.82 6.64
C ILE A 270 19.50 14.39 5.34
N PRO A 271 20.17 14.15 4.20
CA PRO A 271 19.71 14.65 2.91
C PRO A 271 18.36 14.07 2.52
N LYS A 272 17.60 14.81 1.74
CA LYS A 272 16.32 14.35 1.20
C LYS A 272 16.55 13.17 0.26
N ILE A 273 15.58 12.25 0.26
CA ILE A 273 15.52 11.12 -0.66
C ILE A 273 14.41 11.39 -1.66
N TYR A 274 14.71 11.18 -2.93
CA TYR A 274 13.76 11.35 -4.01
C TYR A 274 13.49 10.00 -4.67
N ILE A 275 12.22 9.68 -4.89
CA ILE A 275 11.78 8.46 -5.56
C ILE A 275 10.95 8.85 -6.77
N ILE A 276 11.33 8.34 -7.94
CA ILE A 276 10.59 8.54 -9.17
C ILE A 276 9.61 7.39 -9.36
N ILE A 277 8.33 7.73 -9.39
CA ILE A 277 7.22 6.84 -9.68
C ILE A 277 6.64 7.28 -11.01
N GLU A 278 6.57 6.38 -11.97
CA GLU A 278 6.20 6.68 -13.34
C GLU A 278 7.04 7.86 -13.92
N LYS A 279 6.43 9.03 -14.06
CA LYS A 279 7.07 10.27 -14.56
C LYS A 279 7.10 11.38 -13.51
N SER A 280 6.81 11.07 -12.27
CA SER A 280 6.71 12.04 -11.18
C SER A 280 7.68 11.74 -10.07
N GLU A 281 8.15 12.79 -9.43
CA GLU A 281 9.17 12.76 -8.41
C GLU A 281 8.55 13.04 -7.03
N LEU A 282 8.66 12.11 -6.12
CA LEU A 282 8.28 12.26 -4.72
C LEU A 282 9.50 12.57 -3.86
N MET A 283 9.38 13.57 -3.00
CA MET A 283 10.43 13.98 -2.08
C MET A 283 10.10 13.53 -0.66
N PHE A 284 11.05 12.86 -0.02
CA PHE A 284 11.00 12.45 1.38
C PHE A 284 12.05 13.23 2.17
N LYS A 285 11.61 13.92 3.20
CA LYS A 285 12.47 14.58 4.18
C LYS A 285 12.84 13.61 5.30
N ALA A 286 13.83 13.96 6.10
CA ALA A 286 14.28 13.10 7.18
C ALA A 286 13.14 12.67 8.11
N TRP A 287 12.28 13.58 8.55
CA TRP A 287 11.16 13.24 9.44
C TRP A 287 10.08 12.35 8.83
N ASP A 288 10.01 12.24 7.49
CA ASP A 288 9.11 11.30 6.81
C ASP A 288 9.64 9.85 6.91
N LEU A 289 10.96 9.72 7.08
CA LEU A 289 11.67 8.44 7.04
C LEU A 289 12.28 8.03 8.39
N PHE A 290 12.02 8.78 9.46
CA PHE A 290 12.48 8.44 10.80
C PHE A 290 11.33 8.45 11.80
N GLN A 291 11.37 7.51 12.70
CA GLN A 291 10.42 7.40 13.80
C GLN A 291 11.14 7.44 15.13
N SER A 292 10.64 8.23 16.08
CA SER A 292 11.14 8.20 17.45
C SER A 292 10.90 6.82 18.07
N SER A 293 11.97 6.20 18.56
CA SER A 293 11.95 4.93 19.28
C SER A 293 12.33 5.08 20.75
N GLY A 294 12.51 6.31 21.21
CA GLY A 294 12.86 6.67 22.59
C GLY A 294 13.13 8.16 22.71
N ARG A 295 13.57 8.60 23.93
CA ARG A 295 13.75 10.03 24.21
C ARG A 295 14.74 10.74 23.25
N TYR A 296 15.75 10.02 22.77
CA TYR A 296 16.81 10.58 21.92
C TYR A 296 17.10 9.72 20.69
N ALA A 297 16.42 8.61 20.52
CA ALA A 297 16.67 7.64 19.47
C ALA A 297 15.57 7.66 18.41
N CYS A 298 15.99 7.64 17.14
CA CYS A 298 15.12 7.60 15.98
C CYS A 298 15.52 6.46 15.06
N ASP A 299 14.55 5.63 14.68
CA ASP A 299 14.73 4.48 13.79
C ASP A 299 14.47 4.89 12.36
N PHE A 300 15.41 4.56 11.47
CA PHE A 300 15.25 4.77 10.04
C PHE A 300 14.23 3.77 9.48
N GLN A 301 13.28 4.26 8.73
CA GLN A 301 12.11 3.48 8.28
C GLN A 301 12.33 2.75 6.95
N ILE A 302 13.49 2.89 6.31
CA ILE A 302 13.90 1.98 5.23
C ILE A 302 14.74 0.88 5.89
N ILE A 303 14.35 -0.38 5.68
CA ILE A 303 15.01 -1.54 6.29
C ILE A 303 15.35 -2.59 5.24
N TYR A 304 16.35 -3.38 5.51
CA TYR A 304 16.68 -4.56 4.72
C TYR A 304 16.05 -5.81 5.31
N ASP A 305 15.43 -6.63 4.44
CA ASP A 305 14.97 -7.97 4.77
C ASP A 305 15.32 -8.91 3.60
N SER A 306 16.12 -9.95 3.89
CA SER A 306 16.55 -10.93 2.89
C SER A 306 15.42 -11.83 2.35
N GLN A 307 14.28 -11.86 3.02
CA GLN A 307 13.15 -12.71 2.64
C GLN A 307 12.24 -12.03 1.60
N ILE A 308 12.41 -10.71 1.37
CA ILE A 308 11.63 -10.03 0.34
C ILE A 308 12.06 -10.47 -1.06
N ASN A 309 11.08 -10.54 -1.97
CA ASN A 309 11.38 -10.74 -3.38
C ASN A 309 12.30 -9.59 -3.88
N PRO A 310 13.47 -9.89 -4.46
CA PRO A 310 14.44 -8.87 -4.88
C PRO A 310 13.89 -7.88 -5.92
N ASN A 311 12.81 -8.24 -6.64
CA ASN A 311 12.14 -7.37 -7.61
C ASN A 311 10.99 -6.56 -7.01
N SER A 312 10.75 -6.66 -5.71
CA SER A 312 9.68 -5.93 -5.02
C SER A 312 10.26 -5.05 -3.91
N ILE A 313 9.55 -3.96 -3.61
CA ILE A 313 9.77 -3.11 -2.46
C ILE A 313 8.44 -3.04 -1.74
N LEU A 314 8.41 -3.36 -0.43
CA LEU A 314 7.19 -3.15 0.35
C LEU A 314 7.17 -1.71 0.83
N LEU A 315 6.11 -1.00 0.46
CA LEU A 315 5.88 0.39 0.81
C LEU A 315 4.98 0.43 2.04
N GLY A 316 5.59 0.43 3.22
CA GLY A 316 4.88 0.53 4.48
C GLY A 316 4.28 1.91 4.73
N THR A 317 3.63 2.09 5.88
CA THR A 317 2.87 3.32 6.15
C THR A 317 3.73 4.57 6.18
N SER A 318 5.03 4.47 6.50
CA SER A 318 5.98 5.59 6.43
C SER A 318 6.12 6.16 5.03
N PHE A 319 6.00 5.33 3.99
CA PHE A 319 6.10 5.80 2.60
C PHE A 319 4.98 6.78 2.25
N TYR A 320 3.76 6.51 2.72
CA TYR A 320 2.59 7.28 2.33
C TYR A 320 1.95 8.06 3.49
N SER A 321 2.60 8.13 4.64
CA SER A 321 2.10 8.92 5.79
C SER A 321 2.10 10.43 5.54
N SER A 322 2.95 10.91 4.63
CA SER A 322 3.06 12.32 4.25
C SER A 322 2.17 12.75 3.09
N TYR A 323 1.43 11.80 2.49
CA TYR A 323 0.59 12.04 1.33
C TYR A 323 -0.85 11.62 1.59
N PHE A 324 -1.79 12.32 0.94
CA PHE A 324 -3.12 11.73 0.74
C PHE A 324 -3.00 10.67 -0.34
N ILE A 325 -3.47 9.47 -0.06
CA ILE A 325 -3.48 8.38 -1.05
C ILE A 325 -4.90 7.94 -1.29
N TYR A 326 -5.26 7.82 -2.56
CA TYR A 326 -6.54 7.29 -2.99
C TYR A 326 -6.35 6.04 -3.87
N PHE A 327 -6.99 4.98 -3.47
CA PHE A 327 -6.99 3.68 -4.15
C PHE A 327 -8.28 3.54 -4.95
N ASN A 328 -8.18 3.64 -6.27
CA ASN A 328 -9.31 3.63 -7.19
C ASN A 328 -9.43 2.27 -7.88
N TYR A 329 -10.36 1.44 -7.44
CA TYR A 329 -10.59 0.11 -8.03
C TYR A 329 -11.11 0.20 -9.47
N ARG A 330 -11.94 1.21 -9.77
CA ARG A 330 -12.55 1.34 -11.09
C ARG A 330 -11.54 1.68 -12.18
N LEU A 331 -10.60 2.55 -11.86
CA LEU A 331 -9.56 2.99 -12.80
C LEU A 331 -8.30 2.14 -12.70
N ASN A 332 -8.18 1.23 -11.73
CA ASN A 332 -6.96 0.49 -11.42
C ASN A 332 -5.77 1.43 -11.18
N GLN A 333 -5.99 2.47 -10.38
CA GLN A 333 -5.02 3.53 -10.16
C GLN A 333 -4.84 3.82 -8.68
N ILE A 334 -3.65 4.28 -8.34
CA ILE A 334 -3.33 4.88 -7.04
C ILE A 334 -3.02 6.34 -7.31
N GLU A 335 -3.71 7.22 -6.60
CA GLU A 335 -3.51 8.66 -6.68
C GLU A 335 -2.84 9.14 -5.38
N MET A 336 -1.74 9.85 -5.50
CA MET A 336 -1.06 10.48 -4.37
C MET A 336 -1.19 11.99 -4.52
N LEU A 337 -1.68 12.64 -3.46
CA LEU A 337 -1.93 14.07 -3.43
C LEU A 337 -1.03 14.71 -2.38
N SER A 338 -0.39 15.80 -2.72
CA SER A 338 0.51 16.54 -1.83
C SER A 338 0.25 18.03 -1.88
N TYR A 339 0.41 18.71 -0.74
CA TYR A 339 0.55 20.16 -0.69
C TYR A 339 1.91 20.63 -1.19
N GLN A 340 2.91 19.76 -1.15
CA GLN A 340 4.20 20.02 -1.78
C GLN A 340 4.08 19.78 -3.28
N LYS A 341 4.77 20.61 -4.06
CA LYS A 341 4.80 20.44 -5.51
C LYS A 341 5.38 19.09 -5.86
N ILE A 342 4.61 18.27 -6.56
CA ILE A 342 5.08 17.04 -7.17
C ILE A 342 5.70 17.44 -8.50
N LEU A 343 7.02 17.41 -8.57
CA LEU A 343 7.74 17.85 -9.75
C LEU A 343 7.66 16.78 -10.84
N PRO A 344 7.40 17.15 -12.10
CA PRO A 344 7.67 16.25 -13.22
C PRO A 344 9.15 15.91 -13.19
N THR A 345 9.50 14.68 -13.50
CA THR A 345 10.92 14.31 -13.55
C THR A 345 11.61 15.05 -14.70
N GLU A 346 12.76 15.65 -14.39
CA GLU A 346 13.64 16.22 -15.43
C GLU A 346 14.50 15.14 -16.10
N LEU A 347 14.47 13.90 -15.57
CA LEU A 347 15.18 12.79 -16.15
C LEU A 347 14.45 12.33 -17.42
N ASP A 348 15.17 12.31 -18.53
CA ASP A 348 14.67 11.82 -19.81
C ASP A 348 14.31 10.32 -19.69
N ASP A 349 13.25 9.90 -20.39
CA ASP A 349 12.86 8.49 -20.48
C ASP A 349 14.03 7.62 -20.99
N SER A 350 14.92 8.17 -21.84
CA SER A 350 16.14 7.50 -22.28
C SER A 350 17.09 7.21 -21.12
N PHE A 351 17.23 8.12 -20.16
CA PHE A 351 18.03 7.93 -18.96
C PHE A 351 17.40 6.90 -18.01
N LEU A 352 16.09 6.99 -17.79
CA LEU A 352 15.35 6.05 -16.93
C LEU A 352 15.34 4.62 -17.49
N ASN A 353 15.43 4.47 -18.82
CA ASN A 353 15.43 3.18 -19.49
C ASN A 353 16.85 2.66 -19.84
N GLN A 354 17.92 3.41 -19.53
CA GLN A 354 19.29 3.05 -19.92
C GLN A 354 19.73 1.66 -19.41
N THR A 355 19.31 1.27 -18.22
CA THR A 355 19.66 -0.05 -17.65
C THR A 355 19.06 -1.21 -18.43
N GLU A 356 17.85 -1.06 -18.96
CA GLU A 356 17.23 -2.09 -19.82
C GLU A 356 18.00 -2.24 -21.14
N ILE A 357 18.38 -1.11 -21.76
CA ILE A 357 19.14 -1.10 -23.01
C ILE A 357 20.55 -1.67 -22.82
N ILE A 358 21.23 -1.34 -21.72
CA ILE A 358 22.58 -1.85 -21.41
C ILE A 358 22.51 -3.36 -21.15
N ASN A 359 21.53 -3.84 -20.39
CA ASN A 359 21.34 -5.27 -20.14
C ASN A 359 21.00 -6.04 -21.42
N TYR A 360 20.18 -5.47 -22.30
CA TYR A 360 19.85 -6.09 -23.59
C TYR A 360 21.07 -6.16 -24.50
N LYS A 361 21.85 -5.08 -24.65
CA LYS A 361 23.09 -5.04 -25.41
C LYS A 361 24.11 -6.04 -24.87
N PHE A 362 24.28 -6.12 -23.55
CA PHE A 362 25.19 -7.05 -22.91
C PHE A 362 24.78 -8.51 -23.14
N ARG A 363 23.51 -8.86 -22.98
CA ARG A 363 22.98 -10.21 -23.29
C ARG A 363 23.15 -10.56 -24.78
N PHE A 364 22.87 -9.61 -25.68
CA PHE A 364 23.03 -9.80 -27.09
C PHE A 364 24.49 -10.02 -27.47
N THR A 365 25.42 -9.25 -26.88
CA THR A 365 26.85 -9.41 -27.09
C THR A 365 27.36 -10.78 -26.63
N ILE A 366 26.93 -11.24 -25.45
CA ILE A 366 27.27 -12.59 -24.96
C ILE A 366 26.73 -13.66 -25.91
N LEU A 367 25.51 -13.55 -26.37
CA LEU A 367 24.88 -14.51 -27.30
C LEU A 367 25.66 -14.54 -28.62
N LEU A 368 26.06 -13.38 -29.11
CA LEU A 368 26.85 -13.25 -30.34
C LEU A 368 28.23 -13.93 -30.19
N ILE A 369 28.91 -13.72 -29.06
CA ILE A 369 30.22 -14.37 -28.78
C ILE A 369 30.06 -15.89 -28.72
N ILE A 370 29.02 -16.40 -28.05
CA ILE A 370 28.74 -17.83 -27.95
C ILE A 370 28.49 -18.42 -29.36
N THR A 371 27.67 -17.78 -30.19
CA THR A 371 27.34 -18.27 -31.53
C THR A 371 28.57 -18.26 -32.46
N LEU A 372 29.41 -17.21 -32.41
CA LEU A 372 30.66 -17.15 -33.18
C LEU A 372 31.66 -18.23 -32.72
N SER A 373 31.73 -18.49 -31.39
CA SER A 373 32.58 -19.56 -30.85
C SER A 373 32.13 -20.94 -31.33
N ILE A 374 30.85 -21.23 -31.34
CA ILE A 374 30.30 -22.49 -31.85
C ILE A 374 30.57 -22.64 -33.35
N MET A 375 30.38 -21.57 -34.14
CA MET A 375 30.67 -21.59 -35.56
C MET A 375 32.15 -21.84 -35.84
N SER A 376 33.06 -21.22 -35.09
CA SER A 376 34.51 -21.44 -35.24
C SER A 376 34.93 -22.88 -34.92
N LEU A 377 34.36 -23.47 -33.86
CA LEU A 377 34.56 -24.87 -33.51
C LEU A 377 34.04 -25.82 -34.59
N PHE A 378 32.88 -25.51 -35.16
CA PHE A 378 32.31 -26.29 -36.25
C PHE A 378 33.17 -26.25 -37.52
N LEU A 379 33.68 -25.06 -37.87
CA LEU A 379 34.62 -24.92 -39.02
C LEU A 379 35.94 -25.65 -38.78
N LEU A 380 36.44 -25.64 -37.54
CA LEU A 380 37.64 -26.39 -37.17
C LEU A 380 37.42 -27.90 -37.28
N TYR A 381 36.27 -28.38 -36.82
CA TYR A 381 35.85 -29.77 -36.92
C TYR A 381 35.74 -30.20 -38.40
N CYS A 382 35.12 -29.41 -39.27
CA CYS A 382 35.01 -29.69 -40.70
C CYS A 382 36.39 -29.69 -41.40
N LYS A 383 37.34 -28.83 -40.96
CA LYS A 383 38.73 -28.84 -41.49
C LYS A 383 39.49 -30.10 -41.06
N LEU A 384 39.33 -30.50 -39.80
CA LEU A 384 39.95 -31.73 -39.27
C LEU A 384 39.41 -32.97 -39.98
N GLN A 385 38.13 -33.05 -40.25
CA GLN A 385 37.56 -34.16 -41.01
C GLN A 385 38.13 -34.26 -42.43
N LYS A 386 38.41 -33.12 -43.11
CA LYS A 386 39.03 -33.10 -44.45
C LYS A 386 40.53 -33.47 -44.44
N LEU A 387 41.17 -33.51 -43.29
CA LEU A 387 42.57 -33.92 -43.14
C LEU A 387 42.72 -35.42 -42.85
N PHE A 388 41.63 -36.06 -42.42
CA PHE A 388 41.59 -37.49 -42.06
C PHE A 388 40.85 -38.36 -43.09
N TYR A 389 40.32 -37.74 -44.14
CA TYR A 389 39.81 -38.36 -45.36
C TYR A 389 40.54 -37.81 -46.60
#